data_6cd29bf94b3989cd6289a0923824f0b3
#
_entry.id   6cd29bf94b3989cd6289a0923824f0b3
#
_cell.length_a   1.000
_cell.length_b   1.000
_cell.length_c   1.000
_cell.angle_alpha   90.00
_cell.angle_beta   90.00
_cell.angle_gamma   90.00
#
_symmetry.space_group_name_H-M   'P 1'
#
loop_
_entity.id
_entity.type
_entity.pdbx_description
1 polymer ?
#
loop_
_entity_poly.entity_id
_entity_poly.type
_entity_poly.pdbx_seq_one_letter_code
_entity_poly.pdbx_strand_id
1 'polypeptide(L)'
;MKIEHGRIDGLLGAPVLVRALPLLALLSGGFSTMALAAQPVPAELKLAIGAEPTEGFDPLLGWSHGSYLLLHSPLLKQNADLSWQNVLTQSVTPSKDGKGWLITLKPDLKFSNGAPLTAEDVAFTYNSAAQGGGKIDMGNFVSAKVLSPTEVAITLSAPQSTFVNVLGSLGIVSKRDYDAKAYARHPVGAGPYRLVSFLPGQQLVVEANPYYAGGNNDFKRLVFVFIDEESAYAAAQSSQLDVVRIAPSLAPTVPASLKLWVRPSVENRGIVFPIPPAGGKDAKGYPIGNDVTSDVAVRRAINYAIDRQLLADQLLEGHAIPAYSAVEGLPWLNKATAFKDGDAAHANALLDEAGWKMGSDGIRHKGSLRAAFTLWYTSGDSTRRDLAEAVRAMLGPIGLEVSLKSGSWEQVERQMHANPVLMGWGSLDPMELYHHYQSGSGGVEFYNPGYYSNPVVDGHLKQALDAPNWQAAVPFWQQVEWDGKTGAGVQGDAAWAWLLNVQHTYLANRCIDLGKGAPEIHGSWSLLNNLQDWRWTCR
;
A
#
# COMPACT_ATOMS: atom_id res chain seq x y z
N MET A 1 -24.08 11.93 -58.78
CA MET A 1 -24.36 11.17 -60.00
C MET A 1 -25.37 10.11 -59.61
N LYS A 2 -26.63 10.31 -60.00
CA LYS A 2 -27.78 9.43 -59.82
C LYS A 2 -27.73 8.30 -60.85
N ILE A 3 -28.27 7.13 -60.53
CA ILE A 3 -29.00 6.16 -61.42
C ILE A 3 -29.39 5.02 -60.45
N GLU A 4 -30.61 4.86 -60.05
CA GLU A 4 -31.92 4.40 -60.60
C GLU A 4 -32.07 2.89 -60.67
N HIS A 5 -33.05 2.49 -60.03
CA HIS A 5 -34.14 1.50 -60.01
C HIS A 5 -34.20 0.41 -61.13
N GLY A 6 -34.60 -0.80 -60.72
CA GLY A 6 -35.16 -1.86 -61.58
C GLY A 6 -36.00 -2.87 -60.81
N ARG A 7 -37.34 -2.65 -60.77
CA ARG A 7 -38.40 -3.59 -60.44
C ARG A 7 -38.60 -4.54 -61.63
N ILE A 8 -38.91 -5.82 -61.36
CA ILE A 8 -39.76 -6.63 -62.24
C ILE A 8 -40.72 -7.49 -61.37
N ASP A 9 -42.02 -7.31 -61.71
CA ASP A 9 -43.17 -7.99 -61.19
C ASP A 9 -43.42 -9.36 -61.86
N GLY A 10 -44.08 -10.26 -61.14
CA GLY A 10 -45.18 -11.05 -61.69
C GLY A 10 -44.97 -12.55 -61.89
N LEU A 11 -45.68 -13.36 -61.16
CA LEU A 11 -46.82 -14.16 -61.69
C LEU A 11 -47.41 -15.11 -60.63
N LEU A 12 -48.74 -15.07 -60.63
CA LEU A 12 -49.73 -15.78 -59.83
C LEU A 12 -49.71 -17.30 -60.01
N GLY A 13 -49.97 -18.08 -58.97
CA GLY A 13 -50.36 -19.50 -59.00
C GLY A 13 -51.09 -19.87 -57.71
N ALA A 14 -52.39 -20.21 -57.84
CA ALA A 14 -53.37 -20.43 -56.79
C ALA A 14 -53.27 -21.78 -56.04
N PRO A 15 -54.12 -22.05 -54.99
CA PRO A 15 -53.70 -22.77 -53.79
C PRO A 15 -54.09 -24.28 -53.81
N VAL A 16 -53.30 -25.07 -53.09
CA VAL A 16 -53.67 -26.46 -52.71
C VAL A 16 -53.89 -26.50 -51.19
N LEU A 17 -55.13 -26.73 -50.80
CA LEU A 17 -55.52 -27.04 -49.42
C LEU A 17 -55.04 -28.44 -49.04
N VAL A 18 -54.13 -28.52 -48.09
CA VAL A 18 -53.85 -29.76 -47.38
C VAL A 18 -54.17 -29.54 -45.90
N ARG A 19 -55.20 -30.21 -45.41
CA ARG A 19 -55.53 -30.30 -43.99
C ARG A 19 -54.43 -31.07 -43.26
N ALA A 20 -53.79 -30.43 -42.29
CA ALA A 20 -52.93 -31.11 -41.30
C ALA A 20 -53.47 -30.85 -39.90
N LEU A 21 -53.73 -31.91 -39.16
CA LEU A 21 -54.08 -31.93 -37.74
C LEU A 21 -52.94 -31.31 -36.90
N PRO A 22 -53.24 -30.62 -35.80
CA PRO A 22 -52.21 -30.18 -34.88
C PRO A 22 -51.81 -31.31 -33.93
N LEU A 23 -50.58 -31.80 -34.07
CA LEU A 23 -49.93 -32.60 -33.04
C LEU A 23 -49.34 -31.62 -32.04
N LEU A 24 -50.01 -31.45 -30.88
CA LEU A 24 -49.45 -30.70 -29.75
C LEU A 24 -48.34 -31.54 -29.10
N ALA A 25 -47.10 -31.32 -29.50
CA ALA A 25 -45.95 -31.83 -28.77
C ALA A 25 -45.62 -30.86 -27.64
N LEU A 26 -45.96 -31.22 -26.40
CA LEU A 26 -45.50 -30.59 -25.18
C LEU A 26 -43.99 -30.80 -25.09
N LEU A 27 -43.20 -29.84 -25.58
CA LEU A 27 -41.79 -29.70 -25.25
C LEU A 27 -41.72 -29.09 -23.83
N SER A 28 -41.81 -29.95 -22.80
CA SER A 28 -41.31 -29.62 -21.47
C SER A 28 -39.80 -29.47 -21.56
N GLY A 29 -39.35 -28.27 -21.90
CA GLY A 29 -37.93 -27.87 -21.79
C GLY A 29 -37.55 -27.88 -20.31
N GLY A 30 -37.01 -29.00 -19.85
CA GLY A 30 -36.33 -29.07 -18.57
C GLY A 30 -35.13 -28.13 -18.63
N PHE A 31 -35.26 -26.98 -17.98
CA PHE A 31 -34.07 -26.22 -17.57
C PHE A 31 -33.30 -27.11 -16.60
N SER A 32 -32.37 -27.91 -17.13
CA SER A 32 -31.34 -28.51 -16.31
C SER A 32 -30.52 -27.35 -15.76
N THR A 33 -30.88 -26.94 -14.55
CA THR A 33 -29.91 -26.22 -13.71
C THR A 33 -28.74 -27.18 -13.56
N MET A 34 -27.66 -26.97 -14.31
CA MET A 34 -26.38 -27.58 -14.01
C MET A 34 -26.03 -27.14 -12.60
N ALA A 35 -26.37 -27.96 -11.61
CA ALA A 35 -25.80 -27.86 -10.29
C ALA A 35 -24.29 -27.97 -10.51
N LEU A 36 -23.55 -26.90 -10.25
CA LEU A 36 -22.10 -26.99 -10.18
C LEU A 36 -21.79 -28.14 -9.21
N ALA A 37 -21.20 -29.20 -9.72
CA ALA A 37 -20.76 -30.29 -8.88
C ALA A 37 -19.83 -29.72 -7.80
N ALA A 38 -20.08 -30.07 -6.53
CA ALA A 38 -19.26 -29.64 -5.41
C ALA A 38 -17.79 -30.00 -5.72
N GLN A 39 -16.94 -28.97 -5.70
CA GLN A 39 -15.50 -29.17 -5.92
C GLN A 39 -14.80 -29.26 -4.56
N PRO A 40 -13.92 -30.25 -4.37
CA PRO A 40 -13.17 -30.33 -3.11
C PRO A 40 -12.25 -29.12 -2.97
N VAL A 41 -11.96 -28.73 -1.72
CA VAL A 41 -10.93 -27.73 -1.44
C VAL A 41 -9.62 -28.22 -2.04
N PRO A 42 -8.90 -27.41 -2.85
CA PRO A 42 -7.65 -27.82 -3.45
C PRO A 42 -6.61 -28.16 -2.37
N ALA A 43 -5.75 -29.13 -2.65
CA ALA A 43 -4.69 -29.54 -1.72
C ALA A 43 -3.69 -28.41 -1.46
N GLU A 44 -3.51 -27.53 -2.45
CA GLU A 44 -2.68 -26.30 -2.36
C GLU A 44 -3.31 -25.18 -3.19
N LEU A 45 -3.11 -23.93 -2.75
CA LEU A 45 -3.37 -22.73 -3.55
C LEU A 45 -2.06 -22.14 -4.07
N LYS A 46 -2.06 -21.73 -5.33
CA LYS A 46 -0.93 -21.06 -5.98
C LYS A 46 -1.22 -19.57 -6.15
N LEU A 47 -0.32 -18.75 -5.63
CA LEU A 47 -0.50 -17.31 -5.56
C LEU A 47 0.69 -16.57 -6.19
N ALA A 48 0.41 -15.49 -6.93
CA ALA A 48 1.40 -14.48 -7.31
C ALA A 48 0.82 -13.11 -6.93
N ILE A 49 1.11 -12.67 -5.71
CA ILE A 49 0.51 -11.46 -5.12
C ILE A 49 1.52 -10.34 -4.88
N GLY A 50 2.79 -10.55 -5.17
CA GLY A 50 3.83 -9.56 -5.01
C GLY A 50 5.23 -10.12 -5.16
N ALA A 51 6.21 -9.22 -5.14
CA ALA A 51 7.62 -9.59 -5.18
C ALA A 51 8.07 -10.33 -3.92
N GLU A 52 9.15 -11.08 -4.04
CA GLU A 52 9.86 -11.64 -2.88
C GLU A 52 10.32 -10.50 -1.96
N PRO A 53 10.13 -10.62 -0.62
CA PRO A 53 10.69 -9.66 0.32
C PRO A 53 12.23 -9.66 0.25
N THR A 54 12.81 -8.49 0.04
CA THR A 54 14.28 -8.33 -0.16
C THR A 54 15.09 -8.89 1.00
N GLU A 55 14.60 -8.66 2.23
CA GLU A 55 15.23 -9.12 3.48
C GLU A 55 14.76 -10.52 3.89
N GLY A 56 13.95 -11.20 3.07
CA GLY A 56 13.32 -12.48 3.42
C GLY A 56 12.20 -12.33 4.46
N PHE A 57 12.08 -13.29 5.38
CA PHE A 57 10.94 -13.38 6.30
C PHE A 57 11.32 -13.15 7.76
N ASP A 58 12.27 -12.25 8.03
CA ASP A 58 12.67 -11.85 9.38
C ASP A 58 12.00 -10.52 9.75
N PRO A 59 11.07 -10.49 10.73
CA PRO A 59 10.41 -9.25 11.15
C PRO A 59 11.36 -8.23 11.78
N LEU A 60 12.56 -8.62 12.20
CA LEU A 60 13.55 -7.71 12.79
C LEU A 60 14.36 -6.93 11.75
N LEU A 61 14.30 -7.31 10.47
CA LEU A 61 14.99 -6.61 9.38
C LEU A 61 14.14 -5.49 8.76
N GLY A 62 12.88 -5.38 9.12
CA GLY A 62 11.96 -4.35 8.62
C GLY A 62 11.55 -4.54 7.15
N TRP A 63 10.80 -3.57 6.62
CA TRP A 63 10.42 -3.42 5.20
C TRP A 63 9.82 -4.63 4.46
N SER A 64 9.53 -5.75 5.12
CA SER A 64 8.89 -6.91 4.48
C SER A 64 7.39 -6.69 4.15
N HIS A 65 6.89 -5.46 4.30
CA HIS A 65 5.54 -5.01 3.92
C HIS A 65 4.41 -5.95 4.36
N GLY A 66 4.53 -6.49 5.58
CA GLY A 66 3.53 -7.39 6.17
C GLY A 66 3.66 -8.85 5.76
N SER A 67 4.58 -9.23 4.86
CA SER A 67 4.78 -10.63 4.44
C SER A 67 5.15 -11.56 5.59
N TYR A 68 5.84 -11.05 6.61
CA TYR A 68 6.19 -11.82 7.80
C TYR A 68 4.97 -12.22 8.65
N LEU A 69 3.85 -11.52 8.54
CA LEU A 69 2.61 -11.87 9.26
C LEU A 69 2.01 -13.21 8.81
N LEU A 70 2.42 -13.73 7.66
CA LEU A 70 2.10 -15.09 7.23
C LEU A 70 2.73 -16.13 8.16
N LEU A 71 3.97 -15.92 8.58
CA LEU A 71 4.78 -16.84 9.39
C LEU A 71 4.87 -16.42 10.85
N HIS A 72 4.66 -15.15 11.16
CA HIS A 72 4.75 -14.58 12.51
C HIS A 72 3.43 -13.95 12.94
N SER A 73 3.16 -13.91 14.23
CA SER A 73 2.06 -13.14 14.80
C SER A 73 2.59 -11.96 15.59
N PRO A 74 2.01 -10.78 15.43
CA PRO A 74 2.20 -9.67 16.35
C PRO A 74 1.40 -9.91 17.65
N LEU A 75 1.56 -9.04 18.62
CA LEU A 75 0.80 -9.10 19.88
C LEU A 75 -0.69 -8.76 19.66
N LEU A 76 -0.96 -7.78 18.81
CA LEU A 76 -2.29 -7.29 18.46
C LEU A 76 -2.53 -7.42 16.96
N LYS A 77 -3.80 -7.35 16.55
CA LYS A 77 -4.22 -7.22 15.14
C LYS A 77 -5.21 -6.07 15.01
N GLN A 78 -5.09 -5.28 13.96
CA GLN A 78 -6.06 -4.23 13.67
C GLN A 78 -7.28 -4.78 12.91
N ASN A 79 -8.48 -4.41 13.36
CA ASN A 79 -9.74 -4.74 12.72
C ASN A 79 -10.07 -3.73 11.60
N ALA A 80 -11.12 -4.04 10.82
CA ALA A 80 -11.57 -3.17 9.73
C ALA A 80 -12.04 -1.77 10.19
N ASP A 81 -12.48 -1.63 11.43
CA ASP A 81 -12.87 -0.37 12.07
C ASP A 81 -11.72 0.33 12.80
N LEU A 82 -10.49 -0.12 12.57
CA LEU A 82 -9.25 0.34 13.19
C LEU A 82 -9.13 0.05 14.71
N SER A 83 -10.06 -0.68 15.30
CA SER A 83 -9.94 -1.18 16.67
C SER A 83 -8.89 -2.30 16.76
N TRP A 84 -8.43 -2.59 17.98
CA TRP A 84 -7.40 -3.59 18.22
C TRP A 84 -7.98 -4.88 18.80
N GLN A 85 -7.53 -6.01 18.25
CA GLN A 85 -7.85 -7.35 18.73
C GLN A 85 -6.61 -8.02 19.30
N ASN A 86 -6.78 -8.67 20.45
CA ASN A 86 -5.73 -9.48 21.07
C ASN A 86 -5.47 -10.77 20.26
N VAL A 87 -4.25 -10.96 19.75
CA VAL A 87 -3.82 -12.19 19.06
C VAL A 87 -3.06 -13.08 20.00
N LEU A 88 -1.88 -12.67 20.45
CA LEU A 88 -1.03 -13.41 21.39
C LEU A 88 -1.27 -12.96 22.84
N THR A 89 -1.96 -11.86 23.05
CA THR A 89 -2.16 -11.25 24.37
C THR A 89 -3.52 -11.60 24.97
N GLN A 90 -3.57 -11.71 26.27
CA GLN A 90 -4.80 -11.67 27.06
C GLN A 90 -5.21 -10.21 27.33
N SER A 91 -4.21 -9.37 27.63
CA SER A 91 -4.41 -7.93 27.84
C SER A 91 -3.18 -7.12 27.46
N VAL A 92 -3.42 -5.86 27.07
CA VAL A 92 -2.41 -4.84 26.84
C VAL A 92 -2.89 -3.57 27.55
N THR A 93 -2.12 -3.09 28.53
CA THR A 93 -2.54 -1.97 29.38
C THR A 93 -1.47 -0.88 29.37
N PRO A 94 -1.77 0.33 28.84
CA PRO A 94 -0.86 1.47 28.93
C PRO A 94 -0.80 2.01 30.36
N SER A 95 0.35 2.54 30.76
CA SER A 95 0.48 3.30 32.01
C SER A 95 -0.21 4.66 31.90
N LYS A 96 -0.56 5.24 33.04
CA LYS A 96 -1.27 6.56 33.09
C LYS A 96 -0.46 7.72 32.52
N ASP A 97 0.87 7.64 32.58
CA ASP A 97 1.79 8.65 32.06
C ASP A 97 2.16 8.43 30.58
N GLY A 98 1.59 7.40 29.92
CA GLY A 98 1.85 7.07 28.53
C GLY A 98 3.26 6.53 28.22
N LYS A 99 4.08 6.29 29.25
CA LYS A 99 5.48 5.85 29.10
C LYS A 99 5.71 4.36 29.35
N GLY A 100 4.66 3.60 29.56
CA GLY A 100 4.77 2.18 29.83
C GLY A 100 3.61 1.38 29.29
N TRP A 101 3.86 0.11 29.02
CA TRP A 101 2.84 -0.85 28.60
C TRP A 101 3.05 -2.15 29.37
N LEU A 102 2.00 -2.67 29.99
CA LEU A 102 1.98 -4.00 30.56
C LEU A 102 1.30 -4.94 29.58
N ILE A 103 2.04 -5.95 29.15
CA ILE A 103 1.59 -6.97 28.21
C ILE A 103 1.41 -8.28 28.99
N THR A 104 0.21 -8.85 28.97
CA THR A 104 -0.07 -10.19 29.49
C THR A 104 -0.37 -11.13 28.33
N LEU A 105 0.40 -12.19 28.17
CA LEU A 105 0.23 -13.19 27.11
C LEU A 105 -0.90 -14.17 27.44
N LYS A 106 -1.52 -14.75 26.41
CA LYS A 106 -2.38 -15.93 26.56
C LYS A 106 -1.56 -17.12 27.10
N PRO A 107 -2.19 -18.05 27.82
CA PRO A 107 -1.51 -19.28 28.21
C PRO A 107 -1.24 -20.19 27.01
N ASP A 108 -0.27 -21.11 27.19
CA ASP A 108 0.01 -22.23 26.28
C ASP A 108 0.31 -21.86 24.81
N LEU A 109 0.79 -20.63 24.55
CA LEU A 109 1.21 -20.20 23.24
C LEU A 109 2.40 -21.02 22.74
N LYS A 110 2.43 -21.31 21.43
CA LYS A 110 3.50 -22.08 20.80
C LYS A 110 3.93 -21.48 19.48
N PHE A 111 5.20 -21.64 19.18
CA PHE A 111 5.74 -21.46 17.84
C PHE A 111 5.36 -22.62 16.92
N SER A 112 5.58 -22.44 15.62
CA SER A 112 5.25 -23.42 14.59
C SER A 112 6.01 -24.76 14.68
N ASN A 113 7.11 -24.80 15.42
CA ASN A 113 7.86 -26.01 15.74
C ASN A 113 7.39 -26.70 17.05
N GLY A 114 6.32 -26.18 17.69
CA GLY A 114 5.74 -26.71 18.94
C GLY A 114 6.42 -26.22 20.22
N ALA A 115 7.48 -25.43 20.13
CA ALA A 115 8.12 -24.83 21.29
C ALA A 115 7.22 -23.77 21.95
N PRO A 116 7.26 -23.61 23.28
CA PRO A 116 6.50 -22.56 23.96
C PRO A 116 6.95 -21.16 23.52
N LEU A 117 5.98 -20.25 23.35
CA LEU A 117 6.19 -18.82 23.19
C LEU A 117 5.94 -18.16 24.54
N THR A 118 6.90 -17.40 25.02
CA THR A 118 6.90 -16.82 26.36
C THR A 118 7.20 -15.33 26.34
N ALA A 119 7.13 -14.69 27.50
CA ALA A 119 7.53 -13.29 27.71
C ALA A 119 9.00 -13.02 27.33
N GLU A 120 9.88 -14.04 27.39
CA GLU A 120 11.28 -13.89 26.95
C GLU A 120 11.39 -13.64 25.46
N ASP A 121 10.56 -14.30 24.62
CA ASP A 121 10.55 -14.12 23.17
C ASP A 121 10.05 -12.72 22.79
N VAL A 122 9.02 -12.25 23.50
CA VAL A 122 8.50 -10.89 23.33
C VAL A 122 9.56 -9.85 23.69
N ALA A 123 10.15 -9.95 24.88
CA ALA A 123 11.20 -9.02 25.30
C ALA A 123 12.42 -9.05 24.38
N PHE A 124 12.84 -10.23 23.92
CA PHE A 124 13.90 -10.38 22.94
C PHE A 124 13.56 -9.67 21.63
N THR A 125 12.36 -9.90 21.09
CA THR A 125 11.92 -9.31 19.82
C THR A 125 11.99 -7.78 19.86
N TYR A 126 11.37 -7.14 20.85
CA TYR A 126 11.33 -5.68 20.95
C TYR A 126 12.70 -5.06 21.22
N ASN A 127 13.50 -5.65 22.11
CA ASN A 127 14.85 -5.17 22.39
C ASN A 127 15.79 -5.31 21.17
N SER A 128 15.65 -6.39 20.39
CA SER A 128 16.42 -6.59 19.17
C SER A 128 16.00 -5.63 18.04
N ALA A 129 14.70 -5.42 17.87
CA ALA A 129 14.19 -4.46 16.89
C ALA A 129 14.73 -3.04 17.13
N ALA A 130 14.80 -2.61 18.39
CA ALA A 130 15.34 -1.31 18.77
C ALA A 130 16.84 -1.14 18.45
N GLN A 131 17.57 -2.24 18.27
CA GLN A 131 19.00 -2.23 17.90
C GLN A 131 19.22 -2.30 16.38
N GLY A 132 18.16 -2.46 15.59
CA GLY A 132 18.18 -2.71 14.15
C GLY A 132 18.50 -1.50 13.25
N GLY A 133 18.97 -0.36 13.79
CA GLY A 133 19.43 0.78 13.00
C GLY A 133 18.33 1.61 12.34
N GLY A 134 17.07 1.56 12.85
CA GLY A 134 15.97 2.42 12.38
C GLY A 134 15.07 1.84 11.30
N LYS A 135 15.36 0.64 10.80
CA LYS A 135 14.51 -0.05 9.81
C LYS A 135 13.09 -0.34 10.35
N ILE A 136 12.97 -0.55 11.66
CA ILE A 136 11.70 -0.58 12.37
C ILE A 136 11.67 0.65 13.25
N ASP A 137 10.69 1.51 13.03
CA ASP A 137 10.51 2.67 13.89
C ASP A 137 9.96 2.21 15.25
N MET A 138 10.85 2.14 16.22
CA MET A 138 10.51 1.82 17.60
C MET A 138 10.10 3.06 18.40
N GLY A 139 10.11 4.25 17.78
CA GLY A 139 9.72 5.51 18.41
C GLY A 139 10.49 5.77 19.71
N ASN A 140 9.76 5.99 20.78
CA ASN A 140 10.30 6.28 22.12
C ASN A 140 10.67 5.02 22.94
N PHE A 141 10.78 3.84 22.32
CA PHE A 141 11.08 2.60 23.03
C PHE A 141 12.44 2.65 23.74
N VAL A 142 12.46 2.21 25.01
CA VAL A 142 13.67 2.10 25.83
C VAL A 142 14.02 0.65 26.12
N SER A 143 13.03 -0.13 26.60
CA SER A 143 13.28 -1.52 26.97
C SER A 143 11.99 -2.33 27.10
N ALA A 144 12.11 -3.63 26.88
CA ALA A 144 11.12 -4.64 27.26
C ALA A 144 11.73 -5.55 28.32
N LYS A 145 11.07 -5.67 29.49
CA LYS A 145 11.52 -6.48 30.64
C LYS A 145 10.52 -7.57 30.95
N VAL A 146 11.01 -8.79 31.13
CA VAL A 146 10.21 -9.93 31.59
C VAL A 146 9.89 -9.76 33.07
N LEU A 147 8.60 -9.85 33.42
CA LEU A 147 8.12 -9.82 34.80
C LEU A 147 7.76 -11.24 35.28
N SER A 148 7.21 -12.06 34.42
CA SER A 148 6.87 -13.46 34.62
C SER A 148 6.91 -14.22 33.29
N PRO A 149 6.73 -15.53 33.23
CA PRO A 149 6.70 -16.28 31.97
C PRO A 149 5.67 -15.77 30.96
N THR A 150 4.63 -15.05 31.41
CA THR A 150 3.54 -14.52 30.57
C THR A 150 3.40 -13.00 30.64
N GLU A 151 4.28 -12.27 31.34
CA GLU A 151 4.16 -10.83 31.49
C GLU A 151 5.43 -10.09 31.08
N VAL A 152 5.25 -9.04 30.27
CA VAL A 152 6.31 -8.13 29.82
C VAL A 152 5.94 -6.69 30.13
N ALA A 153 6.87 -5.94 30.73
CA ALA A 153 6.77 -4.49 30.86
C ALA A 153 7.61 -3.82 29.77
N ILE A 154 6.97 -2.97 28.97
CA ILE A 154 7.64 -2.10 27.99
C ILE A 154 7.74 -0.70 28.58
N THR A 155 8.92 -0.06 28.43
CA THR A 155 9.19 1.30 28.89
C THR A 155 9.54 2.18 27.69
N LEU A 156 8.96 3.39 27.67
CA LEU A 156 9.22 4.44 26.68
C LEU A 156 9.92 5.63 27.36
N SER A 157 10.76 6.36 26.63
CA SER A 157 11.44 7.58 27.09
C SER A 157 10.49 8.77 27.22
N ALA A 158 9.48 8.83 26.34
CA ALA A 158 8.42 9.83 26.32
C ALA A 158 7.07 9.14 25.99
N PRO A 159 5.93 9.79 26.27
CA PRO A 159 4.63 9.30 25.81
C PRO A 159 4.62 9.13 24.29
N GLN A 160 3.91 8.09 23.81
CA GLN A 160 3.72 7.84 22.39
C GLN A 160 2.34 7.23 22.16
N SER A 161 1.40 8.06 21.71
CA SER A 161 0.01 7.67 21.46
C SER A 161 -0.13 6.58 20.40
N THR A 162 0.86 6.46 19.50
CA THR A 162 0.89 5.50 18.38
C THR A 162 1.61 4.20 18.69
N PHE A 163 2.19 4.01 19.87
CA PHE A 163 3.00 2.82 20.17
C PHE A 163 2.22 1.51 20.06
N VAL A 164 0.89 1.56 20.20
CA VAL A 164 0.01 0.42 19.95
C VAL A 164 0.16 -0.17 18.54
N ASN A 165 0.50 0.65 17.54
CA ASN A 165 0.73 0.19 16.17
C ASN A 165 2.00 -0.70 16.09
N VAL A 166 3.04 -0.39 16.86
CA VAL A 166 4.24 -1.26 16.96
C VAL A 166 3.87 -2.62 17.56
N LEU A 167 2.95 -2.65 18.54
CA LEU A 167 2.44 -3.90 19.13
C LEU A 167 1.63 -4.72 18.11
N GLY A 168 1.03 -4.07 17.13
CA GLY A 168 0.22 -4.67 16.06
C GLY A 168 0.96 -4.99 14.77
N SER A 169 2.18 -4.50 14.58
CA SER A 169 2.94 -4.69 13.34
C SER A 169 4.16 -5.60 13.50
N LEU A 170 4.81 -5.62 14.67
CA LEU A 170 6.02 -6.38 14.88
C LEU A 170 5.71 -7.85 15.22
N GLY A 171 6.03 -8.76 14.31
CA GLY A 171 5.89 -10.20 14.52
C GLY A 171 6.88 -10.75 15.56
N ILE A 172 6.41 -11.61 16.46
CA ILE A 172 7.26 -12.18 17.53
C ILE A 172 8.13 -13.29 16.97
N VAL A 173 9.44 -13.20 17.22
CA VAL A 173 10.44 -14.21 16.83
C VAL A 173 10.83 -15.10 18.02
N SER A 174 11.19 -16.35 17.74
CA SER A 174 11.68 -17.28 18.75
C SER A 174 13.11 -16.93 19.17
N LYS A 175 13.30 -16.45 20.39
CA LYS A 175 14.63 -16.14 20.94
C LYS A 175 15.59 -17.34 20.86
N ARG A 176 15.06 -18.54 21.11
CA ARG A 176 15.84 -19.79 21.10
C ARG A 176 16.34 -20.16 19.70
N ASP A 177 15.48 -19.93 18.67
CA ASP A 177 15.73 -20.39 17.31
C ASP A 177 16.26 -19.25 16.43
N TYR A 178 16.44 -18.04 16.97
CA TYR A 178 16.88 -16.87 16.21
C TYR A 178 18.37 -16.91 15.91
N ASP A 179 18.69 -16.96 14.62
CA ASP A 179 20.03 -16.75 14.08
C ASP A 179 19.95 -15.61 13.04
N ALA A 180 20.49 -14.45 13.35
CA ALA A 180 20.44 -13.25 12.51
C ALA A 180 20.93 -13.46 11.06
N LYS A 181 21.77 -14.50 10.81
CA LYS A 181 22.27 -14.81 9.45
C LYS A 181 21.35 -15.74 8.66
N ALA A 182 20.59 -16.58 9.33
CA ALA A 182 19.80 -17.64 8.71
C ALA A 182 18.29 -17.45 8.86
N TYR A 183 17.85 -16.69 9.88
CA TYR A 183 16.43 -16.60 10.26
C TYR A 183 15.52 -16.11 9.13
N ALA A 184 15.97 -15.14 8.35
CA ALA A 184 15.21 -14.62 7.22
C ALA A 184 14.81 -15.68 6.17
N ARG A 185 15.57 -16.78 6.09
CA ARG A 185 15.32 -17.91 5.17
C ARG A 185 14.73 -19.14 5.87
N HIS A 186 14.85 -19.22 7.18
CA HIS A 186 14.39 -20.34 8.01
C HIS A 186 13.63 -19.85 9.26
N PRO A 187 12.59 -19.03 9.07
CA PRO A 187 11.86 -18.44 10.20
C PRO A 187 11.09 -19.50 11.00
N VAL A 188 11.09 -19.31 12.31
CA VAL A 188 10.25 -20.05 13.27
C VAL A 188 9.35 -19.05 13.97
N GLY A 189 8.13 -18.89 13.44
CA GLY A 189 7.17 -17.92 13.96
C GLY A 189 5.93 -18.56 14.56
N ALA A 190 5.01 -17.73 15.04
CA ALA A 190 3.72 -18.12 15.62
C ALA A 190 2.54 -17.70 14.72
N GLY A 191 2.78 -17.45 13.44
CA GLY A 191 1.78 -17.05 12.46
C GLY A 191 0.86 -18.18 12.00
N PRO A 192 -0.11 -17.87 11.11
CA PRO A 192 -1.09 -18.83 10.62
C PRO A 192 -0.48 -19.98 9.80
N TYR A 193 0.69 -19.76 9.22
CA TYR A 193 1.41 -20.76 8.44
C TYR A 193 2.83 -20.95 8.95
N ARG A 194 3.43 -22.08 8.57
CA ARG A 194 4.84 -22.40 8.81
C ARG A 194 5.55 -22.66 7.49
N LEU A 195 6.84 -22.38 7.46
CA LEU A 195 7.69 -22.62 6.30
C LEU A 195 7.82 -24.13 6.01
N VAL A 196 7.65 -24.50 4.73
CA VAL A 196 7.98 -25.83 4.19
C VAL A 196 9.25 -25.74 3.35
N SER A 197 9.31 -24.81 2.40
CA SER A 197 10.50 -24.56 1.60
C SER A 197 10.49 -23.12 1.07
N PHE A 198 11.69 -22.56 0.91
CA PHE A 198 11.89 -21.27 0.28
C PHE A 198 13.04 -21.38 -0.74
N LEU A 199 12.71 -21.11 -1.99
CA LEU A 199 13.64 -21.05 -3.11
C LEU A 199 13.71 -19.59 -3.58
N PRO A 200 14.74 -18.83 -3.17
CA PRO A 200 14.87 -17.41 -3.50
C PRO A 200 14.72 -17.14 -5.00
N GLY A 201 13.99 -16.07 -5.33
CA GLY A 201 13.68 -15.67 -6.71
C GLY A 201 12.68 -16.58 -7.44
N GLN A 202 12.17 -17.64 -6.80
CA GLN A 202 11.29 -18.60 -7.43
C GLN A 202 9.98 -18.77 -6.68
N GLN A 203 10.02 -19.34 -5.47
CA GLN A 203 8.80 -19.65 -4.72
C GLN A 203 9.01 -19.79 -3.20
N LEU A 204 7.95 -19.53 -2.48
CA LEU A 204 7.78 -19.85 -1.07
C LEU A 204 6.65 -20.86 -0.93
N VAL A 205 6.89 -21.96 -0.22
CA VAL A 205 5.86 -22.96 0.13
C VAL A 205 5.66 -22.97 1.62
N VAL A 206 4.41 -22.82 2.04
CA VAL A 206 4.00 -22.81 3.44
C VAL A 206 2.84 -23.77 3.68
N GLU A 207 2.71 -24.25 4.90
CA GLU A 207 1.57 -25.06 5.33
C GLU A 207 0.95 -24.51 6.62
N ALA A 208 -0.32 -24.80 6.85
CA ALA A 208 -1.04 -24.33 8.03
C ALA A 208 -0.32 -24.71 9.32
N ASN A 209 -0.12 -23.72 10.19
CA ASN A 209 0.52 -23.93 11.49
C ASN A 209 -0.50 -24.58 12.47
N PRO A 210 -0.27 -25.81 12.94
CA PRO A 210 -1.20 -26.48 13.84
C PRO A 210 -1.31 -25.85 15.23
N TYR A 211 -0.39 -24.95 15.58
CA TYR A 211 -0.32 -24.27 16.88
C TYR A 211 -0.78 -22.81 16.80
N TYR A 212 -1.29 -22.36 15.66
CA TYR A 212 -1.71 -20.97 15.49
C TYR A 212 -2.90 -20.61 16.42
N ALA A 213 -2.73 -19.54 17.20
CA ALA A 213 -3.70 -19.10 18.19
C ALA A 213 -4.97 -18.45 17.60
N GLY A 214 -4.94 -18.04 16.32
CA GLY A 214 -6.03 -17.33 15.63
C GLY A 214 -7.03 -18.24 14.90
N GLY A 215 -6.90 -19.56 15.00
CA GLY A 215 -7.80 -20.53 14.35
C GLY A 215 -7.35 -20.96 12.95
N ASN A 216 -8.13 -21.88 12.33
CA ASN A 216 -7.81 -22.48 11.04
C ASN A 216 -8.65 -21.88 9.91
N ASN A 217 -8.06 -21.79 8.71
CA ASN A 217 -8.76 -21.53 7.46
C ASN A 217 -8.93 -22.84 6.65
N ASP A 218 -9.57 -22.73 5.47
CA ASP A 218 -9.83 -23.88 4.59
C ASP A 218 -8.57 -24.40 3.88
N PHE A 219 -7.58 -23.56 3.68
CA PHE A 219 -6.41 -23.84 2.85
C PHE A 219 -5.24 -24.32 3.66
N LYS A 220 -4.82 -25.57 3.44
CA LYS A 220 -3.76 -26.20 4.23
C LYS A 220 -2.36 -25.91 3.72
N ARG A 221 -2.22 -25.60 2.43
CA ARG A 221 -0.93 -25.35 1.79
C ARG A 221 -1.06 -24.19 0.81
N LEU A 222 -0.09 -23.27 0.85
CA LEU A 222 0.02 -22.14 -0.07
C LEU A 222 1.39 -22.20 -0.76
N VAL A 223 1.39 -21.90 -2.05
CA VAL A 223 2.59 -21.76 -2.88
C VAL A 223 2.60 -20.37 -3.46
N PHE A 224 3.51 -19.52 -2.99
CA PHE A 224 3.73 -18.19 -3.55
C PHE A 224 4.79 -18.28 -4.64
N VAL A 225 4.47 -17.81 -5.84
CA VAL A 225 5.36 -17.80 -6.99
C VAL A 225 5.83 -16.36 -7.23
N PHE A 226 7.14 -16.14 -7.32
CA PHE A 226 7.75 -14.82 -7.51
C PHE A 226 8.01 -14.61 -9.00
N ILE A 227 7.05 -14.02 -9.68
CA ILE A 227 7.09 -13.68 -11.10
C ILE A 227 6.57 -12.27 -11.31
N ASP A 228 6.90 -11.67 -12.44
CA ASP A 228 6.41 -10.34 -12.79
C ASP A 228 4.90 -10.32 -13.03
N GLU A 229 4.32 -9.11 -13.03
CA GLU A 229 2.88 -8.88 -13.09
C GLU A 229 2.24 -9.40 -14.38
N GLU A 230 2.92 -9.24 -15.54
CA GLU A 230 2.41 -9.69 -16.83
C GLU A 230 2.41 -11.23 -16.91
N SER A 231 3.49 -11.87 -16.44
CA SER A 231 3.60 -13.31 -16.33
C SER A 231 2.57 -13.90 -15.38
N ALA A 232 2.32 -13.23 -14.24
CA ALA A 232 1.30 -13.64 -13.27
C ALA A 232 -0.11 -13.59 -13.88
N TYR A 233 -0.43 -12.51 -14.60
CA TYR A 233 -1.70 -12.38 -15.30
C TYR A 233 -1.89 -13.47 -16.36
N ALA A 234 -0.89 -13.75 -17.20
CA ALA A 234 -0.94 -14.82 -18.21
C ALA A 234 -1.11 -16.21 -17.57
N ALA A 235 -0.40 -16.49 -16.47
CA ALA A 235 -0.53 -17.74 -15.72
C ALA A 235 -1.92 -17.91 -15.09
N ALA A 236 -2.54 -16.82 -14.62
CA ALA A 236 -3.91 -16.85 -14.11
C ALA A 236 -4.92 -17.15 -15.22
N GLN A 237 -4.77 -16.52 -16.40
CA GLN A 237 -5.63 -16.80 -17.57
C GLN A 237 -5.60 -18.27 -17.97
N SER A 238 -4.46 -18.94 -17.84
CA SER A 238 -4.29 -20.38 -18.13
C SER A 238 -4.59 -21.30 -16.95
N SER A 239 -5.18 -20.77 -15.86
CA SER A 239 -5.53 -21.49 -14.64
C SER A 239 -4.34 -22.18 -13.94
N GLN A 240 -3.14 -21.62 -14.09
CA GLN A 240 -1.93 -22.11 -13.40
C GLN A 240 -1.77 -21.48 -12.01
N LEU A 241 -2.44 -20.36 -11.76
CA LEU A 241 -2.46 -19.64 -10.49
C LEU A 241 -3.90 -19.43 -10.03
N ASP A 242 -4.13 -19.51 -8.72
CA ASP A 242 -5.44 -19.38 -8.10
C ASP A 242 -5.76 -17.95 -7.67
N VAL A 243 -4.74 -17.19 -7.24
CA VAL A 243 -4.86 -15.79 -6.81
C VAL A 243 -3.67 -14.99 -7.35
N VAL A 244 -3.95 -13.92 -8.07
CA VAL A 244 -2.90 -13.03 -8.59
C VAL A 244 -3.25 -11.57 -8.33
N ARG A 245 -2.24 -10.76 -8.02
CA ARG A 245 -2.36 -9.30 -8.09
C ARG A 245 -2.25 -8.89 -9.55
N ILE A 246 -3.05 -7.91 -9.96
CA ILE A 246 -3.02 -7.31 -11.29
C ILE A 246 -2.97 -5.80 -11.20
N ALA A 247 -2.45 -5.14 -12.23
CA ALA A 247 -2.62 -3.70 -12.37
C ALA A 247 -4.11 -3.34 -12.53
N PRO A 248 -4.59 -2.22 -11.97
CA PRO A 248 -5.97 -1.77 -12.14
C PRO A 248 -6.40 -1.68 -13.60
N SER A 249 -5.51 -1.30 -14.51
CA SER A 249 -5.75 -1.22 -15.96
C SER A 249 -6.10 -2.57 -16.62
N LEU A 250 -5.81 -3.70 -15.98
CA LEU A 250 -6.17 -5.04 -16.44
C LEU A 250 -7.53 -5.53 -15.89
N ALA A 251 -8.14 -4.78 -14.98
CA ALA A 251 -9.41 -5.14 -14.34
C ALA A 251 -10.59 -5.36 -15.32
N PRO A 252 -10.69 -4.65 -16.48
CA PRO A 252 -11.76 -4.90 -17.45
C PRO A 252 -11.72 -6.28 -18.11
N THR A 253 -10.58 -6.97 -18.11
CA THR A 253 -10.37 -8.26 -18.82
C THR A 253 -10.28 -9.44 -17.86
N VAL A 254 -11.43 -9.87 -17.31
CA VAL A 254 -11.49 -10.99 -16.35
C VAL A 254 -11.87 -12.29 -17.07
N PRO A 255 -11.00 -13.32 -17.04
CA PRO A 255 -11.34 -14.64 -17.54
C PRO A 255 -12.56 -15.25 -16.83
N ALA A 256 -13.35 -16.05 -17.56
CA ALA A 256 -14.58 -16.65 -17.01
C ALA A 256 -14.34 -17.57 -15.79
N SER A 257 -13.17 -18.16 -15.66
CA SER A 257 -12.77 -19.01 -14.52
C SER A 257 -12.40 -18.23 -13.27
N LEU A 258 -12.17 -16.91 -13.39
CA LEU A 258 -11.72 -16.05 -12.32
C LEU A 258 -12.78 -15.04 -11.92
N LYS A 259 -12.58 -14.41 -10.77
CA LYS A 259 -13.37 -13.29 -10.24
C LYS A 259 -12.44 -12.15 -9.90
N LEU A 260 -12.81 -10.92 -10.30
CA LEU A 260 -12.14 -9.71 -9.88
C LEU A 260 -12.50 -9.39 -8.42
N TRP A 261 -11.48 -9.15 -7.64
CA TRP A 261 -11.57 -8.60 -6.30
C TRP A 261 -10.91 -7.23 -6.26
N VAL A 262 -11.69 -6.22 -5.90
CA VAL A 262 -11.21 -4.86 -5.66
C VAL A 262 -11.19 -4.64 -4.15
N ARG A 263 -10.02 -4.39 -3.59
CA ARG A 263 -9.83 -4.23 -2.15
C ARG A 263 -9.59 -2.76 -1.82
N PRO A 264 -10.35 -2.18 -0.89
CA PRO A 264 -10.02 -0.87 -0.35
C PRO A 264 -8.59 -0.89 0.21
N SER A 265 -7.82 0.14 -0.08
CA SER A 265 -6.49 0.31 0.48
C SER A 265 -6.23 1.75 0.87
N VAL A 266 -5.25 1.95 1.75
CA VAL A 266 -4.69 3.27 2.08
C VAL A 266 -3.38 3.50 1.33
N GLU A 267 -3.05 2.63 0.36
CA GLU A 267 -1.85 2.77 -0.46
C GLU A 267 -1.95 4.03 -1.33
N ASN A 268 -1.17 5.04 -0.99
CA ASN A 268 -1.14 6.29 -1.70
C ASN A 268 -0.06 6.31 -2.80
N ARG A 269 -0.22 7.24 -3.73
CA ARG A 269 0.78 7.65 -4.72
C ARG A 269 0.90 9.15 -4.69
N GLY A 270 2.15 9.63 -4.66
CA GLY A 270 2.43 11.05 -4.67
C GLY A 270 3.82 11.34 -5.24
N ILE A 271 4.05 12.60 -5.54
CA ILE A 271 5.36 13.11 -5.95
C ILE A 271 5.95 13.87 -4.78
N VAL A 272 7.04 13.37 -4.21
CA VAL A 272 7.83 14.12 -3.24
C VAL A 272 8.72 15.13 -3.96
N PHE A 273 8.85 16.32 -3.39
CA PHE A 273 9.70 17.37 -3.94
C PHE A 273 10.91 17.60 -3.05
N PRO A 274 12.15 17.68 -3.60
CA PRO A 274 13.27 18.29 -2.90
C PRO A 274 12.96 19.75 -2.55
N ILE A 275 12.96 20.06 -1.26
CA ILE A 275 12.59 21.39 -0.73
C ILE A 275 13.76 22.36 -0.70
N PRO A 276 15.00 21.96 -0.29
CA PRO A 276 16.16 22.85 -0.33
C PRO A 276 16.57 23.19 -1.76
N PRO A 277 17.21 24.36 -1.98
CA PRO A 277 17.96 24.63 -3.21
C PRO A 277 19.07 23.59 -3.44
N ALA A 278 19.49 23.42 -4.70
CA ALA A 278 20.55 22.50 -5.06
C ALA A 278 21.90 22.88 -4.41
N GLY A 279 22.74 21.86 -4.14
CA GLY A 279 24.13 22.03 -3.66
C GLY A 279 24.46 21.33 -2.35
N GLY A 280 23.46 20.78 -1.63
CA GLY A 280 23.68 19.96 -0.43
C GLY A 280 24.09 18.53 -0.76
N LYS A 281 24.58 17.83 0.27
CA LYS A 281 24.82 16.37 0.27
C LYS A 281 24.42 15.78 1.60
N ASP A 282 23.89 14.57 1.56
CA ASP A 282 23.61 13.78 2.76
C ASP A 282 24.87 13.12 3.35
N ALA A 283 24.69 12.38 4.43
CA ALA A 283 25.79 11.65 5.10
C ALA A 283 26.42 10.56 4.22
N LYS A 284 25.69 10.03 3.22
CA LYS A 284 26.17 9.05 2.24
C LYS A 284 26.85 9.72 1.03
N GLY A 285 26.83 11.06 0.95
CA GLY A 285 27.37 11.86 -0.16
C GLY A 285 26.41 12.02 -1.34
N TYR A 286 25.15 11.62 -1.22
CA TYR A 286 24.14 11.81 -2.26
C TYR A 286 23.69 13.28 -2.34
N PRO A 287 23.36 13.78 -3.53
CA PRO A 287 23.00 15.19 -3.71
C PRO A 287 21.65 15.51 -3.04
N ILE A 288 21.54 16.71 -2.44
CA ILE A 288 20.32 17.26 -1.86
C ILE A 288 19.96 18.55 -2.58
N GLY A 289 18.66 18.74 -2.80
CA GLY A 289 18.06 19.99 -3.24
C GLY A 289 17.92 20.12 -4.74
N ASN A 290 16.98 20.97 -5.15
CA ASN A 290 16.62 21.22 -6.53
C ASN A 290 16.14 22.67 -6.69
N ASP A 291 16.79 23.46 -7.53
CA ASP A 291 16.51 24.90 -7.65
C ASP A 291 15.10 25.21 -8.20
N VAL A 292 14.52 24.30 -9.01
CA VAL A 292 13.17 24.48 -9.54
C VAL A 292 12.11 24.15 -8.49
N THR A 293 12.23 22.98 -7.86
CA THR A 293 11.23 22.51 -6.87
C THR A 293 11.42 23.13 -5.49
N SER A 294 12.52 23.82 -5.22
CA SER A 294 12.67 24.64 -4.00
C SER A 294 11.69 25.82 -3.96
N ASP A 295 11.23 26.29 -5.14
CA ASP A 295 10.21 27.34 -5.22
C ASP A 295 8.82 26.74 -4.92
N VAL A 296 8.19 27.22 -3.82
CA VAL A 296 6.86 26.76 -3.42
C VAL A 296 5.78 27.02 -4.48
N ALA A 297 5.93 28.07 -5.28
CA ALA A 297 4.99 28.37 -6.36
C ALA A 297 4.99 27.27 -7.44
N VAL A 298 6.16 26.69 -7.74
CA VAL A 298 6.27 25.56 -8.66
C VAL A 298 5.56 24.33 -8.08
N ARG A 299 5.80 24.01 -6.81
CA ARG A 299 5.16 22.85 -6.15
C ARG A 299 3.63 23.00 -6.07
N ARG A 300 3.15 24.21 -5.74
CA ARG A 300 1.71 24.51 -5.75
C ARG A 300 1.12 24.43 -7.17
N ALA A 301 1.80 25.02 -8.15
CA ALA A 301 1.35 24.97 -9.56
C ALA A 301 1.24 23.51 -10.07
N ILE A 302 2.22 22.65 -9.74
CA ILE A 302 2.15 21.21 -10.04
C ILE A 302 0.89 20.59 -9.42
N ASN A 303 0.62 20.87 -8.14
CA ASN A 303 -0.54 20.35 -7.44
C ASN A 303 -1.87 20.77 -8.11
N TYR A 304 -2.00 22.04 -8.51
CA TYR A 304 -3.21 22.56 -9.16
C TYR A 304 -3.38 22.10 -10.60
N ALA A 305 -2.29 21.89 -11.34
CA ALA A 305 -2.35 21.49 -12.74
C ALA A 305 -2.74 20.01 -12.93
N ILE A 306 -2.43 19.16 -11.97
CA ILE A 306 -2.75 17.72 -12.05
C ILE A 306 -4.24 17.52 -11.80
N ASP A 307 -4.92 16.80 -12.72
CA ASP A 307 -6.32 16.37 -12.59
C ASP A 307 -6.35 14.95 -12.02
N ARG A 308 -6.59 14.84 -10.72
CA ARG A 308 -6.57 13.57 -9.98
C ARG A 308 -7.75 12.67 -10.32
N GLN A 309 -8.92 13.28 -10.62
CA GLN A 309 -10.09 12.51 -11.03
C GLN A 309 -9.85 11.87 -12.40
N LEU A 310 -9.25 12.61 -13.33
CA LEU A 310 -8.87 12.07 -14.64
C LEU A 310 -7.88 10.91 -14.51
N LEU A 311 -6.89 11.03 -13.62
CA LEU A 311 -5.95 9.92 -13.33
C LEU A 311 -6.67 8.69 -12.78
N ALA A 312 -7.61 8.86 -11.84
CA ALA A 312 -8.37 7.76 -11.26
C ALA A 312 -9.24 7.05 -12.31
N ASP A 313 -9.99 7.83 -13.12
CA ASP A 313 -10.99 7.30 -14.03
C ASP A 313 -10.38 6.72 -15.30
N GLN A 314 -9.41 7.43 -15.90
CA GLN A 314 -8.92 7.09 -17.25
C GLN A 314 -7.66 6.21 -17.21
N LEU A 315 -6.85 6.33 -16.14
CA LEU A 315 -5.61 5.57 -16.04
C LEU A 315 -5.75 4.31 -15.19
N LEU A 316 -6.58 4.38 -14.14
CA LEU A 316 -6.77 3.27 -13.20
C LEU A 316 -8.18 2.68 -13.24
N GLU A 317 -8.94 2.91 -14.31
CA GLU A 317 -10.27 2.31 -14.57
C GLU A 317 -11.26 2.51 -13.39
N GLY A 318 -11.16 3.64 -12.68
CA GLY A 318 -11.95 3.91 -11.48
C GLY A 318 -11.50 3.15 -10.22
N HIS A 319 -10.38 2.43 -10.27
CA HIS A 319 -9.84 1.69 -9.12
C HIS A 319 -8.84 2.50 -8.30
N ALA A 320 -9.10 3.79 -8.15
CA ALA A 320 -8.37 4.69 -7.27
C ALA A 320 -9.28 5.82 -6.79
N ILE A 321 -8.86 6.49 -5.74
CA ILE A 321 -9.54 7.66 -5.17
C ILE A 321 -8.56 8.84 -5.24
N PRO A 322 -8.99 10.03 -5.75
CA PRO A 322 -8.17 11.24 -5.66
C PRO A 322 -7.67 11.48 -4.24
N ALA A 323 -6.38 11.78 -4.08
CA ALA A 323 -5.76 12.03 -2.79
C ALA A 323 -5.13 13.43 -2.75
N TYR A 324 -5.42 14.17 -1.69
CA TYR A 324 -4.90 15.50 -1.41
C TYR A 324 -4.02 15.52 -0.16
N SER A 325 -3.90 14.37 0.47
CA SER A 325 -3.20 14.10 1.72
C SER A 325 -2.54 12.72 1.67
N ALA A 326 -1.47 12.53 2.46
CA ALA A 326 -0.89 11.21 2.71
C ALA A 326 -1.89 10.23 3.31
N VAL A 327 -2.85 10.74 4.06
CA VAL A 327 -3.76 9.97 4.91
C VAL A 327 -5.21 10.07 4.43
N GLU A 328 -5.40 10.14 3.12
CA GLU A 328 -6.72 10.23 2.49
C GLU A 328 -7.63 9.08 2.94
N GLY A 329 -8.86 9.42 3.35
CA GLY A 329 -9.85 8.44 3.83
C GLY A 329 -9.67 7.96 5.26
N LEU A 330 -8.63 8.41 5.98
CA LEU A 330 -8.37 8.01 7.36
C LEU A 330 -8.97 8.99 8.39
N PRO A 331 -9.25 8.55 9.63
CA PRO A 331 -9.90 9.40 10.65
C PRO A 331 -9.13 10.66 11.04
N TRP A 332 -7.82 10.69 10.81
CA TRP A 332 -6.95 11.85 11.09
C TRP A 332 -6.69 12.72 9.87
N LEU A 333 -7.41 12.49 8.76
CA LEU A 333 -7.37 13.37 7.60
C LEU A 333 -7.83 14.79 7.99
N ASN A 334 -7.06 15.79 7.58
CA ASN A 334 -7.51 17.18 7.59
C ASN A 334 -8.29 17.48 6.30
N LYS A 335 -9.61 17.57 6.41
CA LYS A 335 -10.47 17.84 5.23
C LYS A 335 -10.20 19.20 4.57
N ALA A 336 -9.53 20.13 5.26
CA ALA A 336 -9.14 21.43 4.70
C ALA A 336 -7.96 21.32 3.71
N THR A 337 -7.29 20.16 3.58
CA THR A 337 -6.26 19.94 2.57
C THR A 337 -6.83 19.77 1.16
N ALA A 338 -8.10 19.40 1.04
CA ALA A 338 -8.77 19.26 -0.26
C ALA A 338 -8.88 20.62 -0.97
N PHE A 339 -8.64 20.62 -2.28
CA PHE A 339 -8.73 21.80 -3.15
C PHE A 339 -9.25 21.38 -4.53
N LYS A 340 -9.67 22.36 -5.33
CA LYS A 340 -10.03 22.12 -6.73
C LYS A 340 -8.76 22.04 -7.56
N ASP A 341 -8.53 20.93 -8.20
CA ASP A 341 -7.39 20.64 -9.06
C ASP A 341 -7.80 20.58 -10.56
N GLY A 342 -6.89 20.13 -11.43
CA GLY A 342 -7.10 20.18 -12.89
C GLY A 342 -7.18 21.60 -13.43
N ASP A 343 -6.66 22.60 -12.72
CA ASP A 343 -6.78 24.02 -13.02
C ASP A 343 -5.44 24.58 -13.52
N ALA A 344 -5.16 24.33 -14.80
CA ALA A 344 -3.97 24.86 -15.46
C ALA A 344 -3.95 26.40 -15.50
N ALA A 345 -5.11 27.07 -15.49
CA ALA A 345 -5.17 28.54 -15.48
C ALA A 345 -4.67 29.09 -14.14
N HIS A 346 -5.13 28.52 -13.03
CA HIS A 346 -4.65 28.88 -11.70
C HIS A 346 -3.16 28.55 -11.51
N ALA A 347 -2.71 27.38 -11.98
CA ALA A 347 -1.29 27.00 -11.96
C ALA A 347 -0.42 28.00 -12.73
N ASN A 348 -0.85 28.43 -13.91
CA ASN A 348 -0.15 29.47 -14.69
C ASN A 348 -0.09 30.80 -13.95
N ALA A 349 -1.18 31.24 -13.32
CA ALA A 349 -1.21 32.49 -12.56
C ALA A 349 -0.21 32.46 -11.37
N LEU A 350 -0.13 31.35 -10.62
CA LEU A 350 0.84 31.16 -9.54
C LEU A 350 2.30 31.28 -10.03
N LEU A 351 2.59 30.67 -11.18
CA LEU A 351 3.93 30.72 -11.77
C LEU A 351 4.27 32.13 -12.28
N ASP A 352 3.31 32.81 -12.91
CA ASP A 352 3.49 34.20 -13.40
C ASP A 352 3.74 35.19 -12.26
N GLU A 353 2.98 35.08 -11.16
CA GLU A 353 3.14 35.87 -9.94
C GLU A 353 4.50 35.65 -9.29
N ALA A 354 4.97 34.40 -9.26
CA ALA A 354 6.27 34.03 -8.72
C ALA A 354 7.46 34.41 -9.64
N GLY A 355 7.19 35.00 -10.81
CA GLY A 355 8.22 35.47 -11.74
C GLY A 355 8.73 34.41 -12.72
N TRP A 356 8.08 33.27 -12.83
CA TRP A 356 8.34 32.26 -13.84
C TRP A 356 7.68 32.66 -15.16
N LYS A 357 8.45 33.16 -16.12
CA LYS A 357 7.94 33.67 -17.40
C LYS A 357 8.03 32.63 -18.52
N MET A 358 6.99 32.51 -19.33
CA MET A 358 6.97 31.62 -20.48
C MET A 358 8.01 32.05 -21.51
N GLY A 359 8.91 31.15 -21.88
CA GLY A 359 9.90 31.33 -22.93
C GLY A 359 9.32 31.08 -24.32
N SER A 360 10.06 31.46 -25.35
CA SER A 360 9.69 31.22 -26.75
C SER A 360 9.70 29.73 -27.13
N ASP A 361 10.33 28.91 -26.33
CA ASP A 361 10.40 27.45 -26.45
C ASP A 361 9.23 26.74 -25.74
N GLY A 362 8.29 27.51 -25.16
CA GLY A 362 7.16 26.96 -24.39
C GLY A 362 7.49 26.52 -22.96
N ILE A 363 8.72 26.73 -22.49
CA ILE A 363 9.13 26.40 -21.13
C ILE A 363 9.33 27.67 -20.32
N ARG A 364 8.98 27.64 -19.05
CA ARG A 364 9.13 28.78 -18.15
C ARG A 364 10.56 28.99 -17.70
N HIS A 365 10.91 30.24 -17.44
CA HIS A 365 12.20 30.66 -16.91
C HIS A 365 12.02 31.68 -15.77
N LYS A 366 12.89 31.60 -14.75
CA LYS A 366 13.03 32.60 -13.69
C LYS A 366 14.48 33.09 -13.69
N GLY A 367 14.75 34.24 -14.31
CA GLY A 367 16.10 34.63 -14.69
C GLY A 367 16.73 33.65 -15.68
N SER A 368 17.89 33.10 -15.35
CA SER A 368 18.56 32.07 -16.15
C SER A 368 18.09 30.64 -15.83
N LEU A 369 17.32 30.44 -14.78
CA LEU A 369 16.85 29.13 -14.36
C LEU A 369 15.68 28.69 -15.25
N ARG A 370 15.85 27.57 -15.94
CA ARG A 370 14.81 26.90 -16.74
C ARG A 370 13.93 26.02 -15.85
N ALA A 371 12.63 26.03 -16.04
CA ALA A 371 11.68 25.20 -15.30
C ALA A 371 11.73 23.74 -15.78
N ALA A 372 12.86 23.08 -15.57
CA ALA A 372 13.13 21.72 -16.04
C ALA A 372 13.64 20.86 -14.88
N PHE A 373 13.09 19.65 -14.74
CA PHE A 373 13.53 18.67 -13.74
C PHE A 373 13.30 17.23 -14.21
N THR A 374 13.91 16.29 -13.51
CA THR A 374 13.70 14.86 -13.75
C THR A 374 12.77 14.29 -12.70
N LEU A 375 11.67 13.67 -13.12
CA LEU A 375 10.80 12.88 -12.26
C LEU A 375 11.25 11.41 -12.30
N TRP A 376 11.65 10.89 -11.15
CA TRP A 376 12.05 9.49 -10.99
C TRP A 376 10.87 8.63 -10.53
N TYR A 377 10.90 7.35 -10.93
CA TYR A 377 9.99 6.32 -10.42
C TYR A 377 10.69 4.95 -10.43
N THR A 378 10.15 3.96 -9.69
CA THR A 378 10.72 2.61 -9.67
C THR A 378 10.39 1.85 -10.93
N SER A 379 11.37 1.14 -11.48
CA SER A 379 11.17 0.18 -12.57
C SER A 379 10.34 -1.03 -12.11
N GLY A 380 9.62 -1.67 -13.04
CA GLY A 380 8.82 -2.86 -12.76
C GLY A 380 7.43 -2.58 -12.12
N ASP A 381 7.02 -1.31 -12.01
CA ASP A 381 5.69 -0.89 -11.57
C ASP A 381 5.00 -0.12 -12.70
N SER A 382 4.06 -0.77 -13.38
CA SER A 382 3.33 -0.20 -14.51
C SER A 382 2.49 1.00 -14.08
N THR A 383 1.87 0.95 -12.90
CA THR A 383 1.06 2.05 -12.37
C THR A 383 1.90 3.31 -12.16
N ARG A 384 3.11 3.19 -11.58
CA ARG A 384 4.00 4.36 -11.42
C ARG A 384 4.48 4.92 -12.75
N ARG A 385 4.82 4.06 -13.72
CA ARG A 385 5.20 4.51 -15.06
C ARG A 385 4.09 5.34 -15.69
N ASP A 386 2.88 4.79 -15.70
CA ASP A 386 1.74 5.40 -16.40
C ASP A 386 1.30 6.70 -15.70
N LEU A 387 1.35 6.78 -14.37
CA LEU A 387 1.16 8.02 -13.61
C LEU A 387 2.22 9.07 -13.94
N ALA A 388 3.51 8.69 -14.04
CA ALA A 388 4.59 9.62 -14.36
C ALA A 388 4.41 10.21 -15.77
N GLU A 389 4.02 9.39 -16.76
CA GLU A 389 3.73 9.84 -18.11
C GLU A 389 2.53 10.80 -18.17
N ALA A 390 1.45 10.48 -17.45
CA ALA A 390 0.26 11.33 -17.38
C ALA A 390 0.57 12.68 -16.72
N VAL A 391 1.31 12.66 -15.60
CA VAL A 391 1.74 13.90 -14.92
C VAL A 391 2.61 14.75 -15.85
N ARG A 392 3.60 14.16 -16.52
CA ARG A 392 4.42 14.89 -17.51
C ARG A 392 3.55 15.57 -18.56
N ALA A 393 2.55 14.88 -19.08
CA ALA A 393 1.63 15.43 -20.08
C ALA A 393 0.80 16.61 -19.53
N MET A 394 0.35 16.54 -18.26
CA MET A 394 -0.41 17.61 -17.61
C MET A 394 0.45 18.83 -17.26
N LEU A 395 1.74 18.67 -17.04
CA LEU A 395 2.65 19.77 -16.66
C LEU A 395 3.21 20.53 -17.86
N GLY A 396 3.26 19.93 -19.05
CA GLY A 396 3.70 20.61 -20.28
C GLY A 396 2.95 21.90 -20.57
N PRO A 397 1.60 21.93 -20.56
CA PRO A 397 0.79 23.12 -20.81
C PRO A 397 1.03 24.30 -19.87
N ILE A 398 1.56 24.06 -18.67
CA ILE A 398 1.93 25.14 -17.73
C ILE A 398 3.42 25.55 -17.84
N GLY A 399 4.13 25.03 -18.85
CA GLY A 399 5.52 25.39 -19.17
C GLY A 399 6.57 24.73 -18.28
N LEU A 400 6.28 23.57 -17.70
CA LEU A 400 7.27 22.76 -16.97
C LEU A 400 7.78 21.63 -17.86
N GLU A 401 9.10 21.55 -18.01
CA GLU A 401 9.76 20.46 -18.73
C GLU A 401 10.10 19.32 -17.78
N VAL A 402 9.44 18.18 -17.95
CA VAL A 402 9.63 17.00 -17.10
C VAL A 402 10.27 15.88 -17.89
N SER A 403 11.50 15.52 -17.54
CA SER A 403 12.16 14.31 -18.01
C SER A 403 11.82 13.14 -17.09
N LEU A 404 11.58 11.95 -17.64
CA LEU A 404 11.27 10.76 -16.85
C LEU A 404 12.48 9.83 -16.76
N LYS A 405 12.72 9.28 -15.58
CA LYS A 405 13.71 8.22 -15.34
C LYS A 405 13.15 7.16 -14.42
N SER A 406 13.44 5.89 -14.74
CA SER A 406 13.13 4.75 -13.88
C SER A 406 14.41 4.07 -13.40
N GLY A 407 14.33 3.39 -12.25
CA GLY A 407 15.43 2.63 -11.68
C GLY A 407 15.01 1.71 -10.54
N SER A 408 15.93 0.90 -10.03
CA SER A 408 15.72 0.15 -8.80
C SER A 408 15.54 1.10 -7.60
N TRP A 409 14.99 0.60 -6.49
CA TRP A 409 14.90 1.40 -5.26
C TRP A 409 16.26 1.94 -4.79
N GLU A 410 17.34 1.16 -4.92
CA GLU A 410 18.69 1.63 -4.61
C GLU A 410 19.12 2.81 -5.50
N GLN A 411 18.76 2.80 -6.79
CA GLN A 411 19.04 3.91 -7.70
C GLN A 411 18.18 5.14 -7.37
N VAL A 412 16.90 4.93 -7.02
CA VAL A 412 15.99 5.99 -6.57
C VAL A 412 16.51 6.63 -5.29
N GLU A 413 16.94 5.84 -4.29
CA GLU A 413 17.51 6.34 -3.03
C GLU A 413 18.65 7.34 -3.26
N ARG A 414 19.56 7.04 -4.19
CA ARG A 414 20.68 7.93 -4.53
C ARG A 414 20.27 9.26 -5.18
N GLN A 415 19.03 9.37 -5.65
CA GLN A 415 18.53 10.50 -6.43
C GLN A 415 17.38 11.27 -5.76
N MET A 416 16.69 10.66 -4.80
CA MET A 416 15.42 11.14 -4.26
C MET A 416 15.52 12.46 -3.50
N HIS A 417 16.70 12.84 -3.04
CA HIS A 417 16.90 14.09 -2.30
C HIS A 417 17.20 15.28 -3.23
N ALA A 418 17.48 15.03 -4.52
CA ALA A 418 17.79 16.07 -5.50
C ALA A 418 16.82 16.10 -6.69
N ASN A 419 15.94 15.12 -6.81
CA ASN A 419 14.97 15.02 -7.87
C ASN A 419 13.58 14.69 -7.32
N PRO A 420 12.50 15.22 -7.88
CA PRO A 420 11.16 14.70 -7.61
C PRO A 420 11.08 13.21 -7.87
N VAL A 421 10.37 12.50 -6.98
CA VAL A 421 10.17 11.05 -7.11
C VAL A 421 8.71 10.71 -6.94
N LEU A 422 8.17 9.92 -7.87
CA LEU A 422 6.86 9.30 -7.74
C LEU A 422 6.99 8.10 -6.79
N MET A 423 6.56 8.31 -5.57
CA MET A 423 6.60 7.34 -4.47
C MET A 423 5.18 6.99 -4.00
N GLY A 424 5.11 6.11 -3.04
CA GLY A 424 3.87 5.79 -2.33
C GLY A 424 4.18 5.08 -1.04
N TRP A 425 3.30 5.30 -0.11
CA TRP A 425 3.23 4.68 1.20
C TRP A 425 1.81 4.15 1.41
N GLY A 426 1.40 4.02 2.61
CA GLY A 426 0.05 3.65 2.97
C GLY A 426 0.06 2.83 4.24
N SER A 427 -0.25 3.48 5.34
CA SER A 427 -0.28 2.89 6.66
C SER A 427 -1.57 3.25 7.38
N LEU A 428 -2.04 2.34 8.20
CA LEU A 428 -3.10 2.61 9.17
C LEU A 428 -2.52 3.21 10.47
N ASP A 429 -1.28 3.73 10.41
CA ASP A 429 -0.60 4.40 11.50
C ASP A 429 -0.32 5.87 11.12
N PRO A 430 -0.75 6.86 11.91
CA PRO A 430 -0.47 8.27 11.65
C PRO A 430 1.02 8.62 11.72
N MET A 431 1.89 7.72 12.20
CA MET A 431 3.35 7.84 12.07
C MET A 431 3.80 8.03 10.62
N GLU A 432 2.97 7.68 9.63
CA GLU A 432 3.22 8.01 8.22
C GLU A 432 3.43 9.51 8.03
N LEU A 433 2.63 10.37 8.67
CA LEU A 433 2.83 11.84 8.64
C LEU A 433 4.17 12.25 9.28
N TYR A 434 4.57 11.58 10.37
CA TYR A 434 5.87 11.81 11.00
C TYR A 434 7.01 11.46 10.05
N HIS A 435 6.95 10.31 9.41
CA HIS A 435 7.96 9.85 8.45
C HIS A 435 8.09 10.77 7.23
N HIS A 436 6.99 11.37 6.79
CA HIS A 436 7.02 12.28 5.64
C HIS A 436 7.50 13.70 5.97
N TYR A 437 7.20 14.21 7.18
CA TYR A 437 7.29 15.64 7.43
C TYR A 437 8.17 16.06 8.61
N GLN A 438 8.62 15.14 9.46
CA GLN A 438 9.50 15.49 10.58
C GLN A 438 10.88 15.91 10.05
N SER A 439 11.32 17.12 10.47
CA SER A 439 12.52 17.77 9.91
C SER A 439 13.79 16.96 10.09
N GLY A 440 13.96 16.23 11.19
CA GLY A 440 15.15 15.42 11.48
C GLY A 440 15.19 14.06 10.79
N SER A 441 14.14 13.67 10.06
CA SER A 441 14.06 12.35 9.41
C SER A 441 14.71 12.32 8.03
N GLY A 442 15.10 13.46 7.46
CA GLY A 442 15.72 13.53 6.13
C GLY A 442 17.02 12.72 6.07
N GLY A 443 17.13 11.83 5.06
CA GLY A 443 18.29 10.95 4.87
C GLY A 443 18.30 9.69 5.74
N VAL A 444 17.27 9.45 6.54
CA VAL A 444 17.05 8.20 7.27
C VAL A 444 16.15 7.29 6.44
N GLU A 445 16.68 6.23 5.89
CA GLU A 445 15.96 5.34 4.98
C GLU A 445 15.21 6.15 3.89
N PHE A 446 13.92 5.89 3.68
CA PHE A 446 13.06 6.64 2.76
C PHE A 446 12.20 7.70 3.46
N TYR A 447 12.50 8.04 4.72
CA TYR A 447 11.76 9.07 5.47
C TYR A 447 12.12 10.46 4.99
N ASN A 448 11.14 11.36 4.96
CA ASN A 448 11.29 12.76 4.53
C ASN A 448 12.27 12.94 3.35
N PRO A 449 12.04 12.26 2.20
CA PRO A 449 13.04 12.24 1.12
C PRO A 449 13.24 13.61 0.48
N GLY A 450 12.26 14.53 0.64
CA GLY A 450 12.35 15.92 0.19
C GLY A 450 13.19 16.85 1.07
N TYR A 451 13.69 16.40 2.23
CA TYR A 451 14.33 17.25 3.22
C TYR A 451 13.45 18.44 3.65
N TYR A 452 12.17 18.18 3.80
CA TYR A 452 11.22 19.14 4.32
C TYR A 452 11.58 19.54 5.75
N SER A 453 11.44 20.82 6.08
CA SER A 453 11.71 21.32 7.43
C SER A 453 10.77 22.48 7.76
N ASN A 454 9.97 22.32 8.80
CA ASN A 454 9.10 23.36 9.34
C ASN A 454 8.91 23.15 10.85
N PRO A 455 9.45 24.05 11.71
CA PRO A 455 9.37 23.89 13.16
C PRO A 455 7.95 23.88 13.72
N VAL A 456 6.97 24.50 13.04
CA VAL A 456 5.56 24.48 13.47
C VAL A 456 4.99 23.08 13.25
N VAL A 457 5.27 22.48 12.09
CA VAL A 457 4.88 21.09 11.77
C VAL A 457 5.53 20.10 12.74
N ASP A 458 6.81 20.25 13.05
CA ASP A 458 7.50 19.46 14.08
C ASP A 458 6.82 19.58 15.44
N GLY A 459 6.37 20.80 15.78
CA GLY A 459 5.59 21.06 16.99
C GLY A 459 4.27 20.28 17.03
N HIS A 460 3.52 20.26 15.93
CA HIS A 460 2.27 19.49 15.81
C HIS A 460 2.51 17.98 15.89
N LEU A 461 3.54 17.47 15.19
CA LEU A 461 3.95 16.06 15.26
C LEU A 461 4.27 15.64 16.70
N LYS A 462 5.05 16.49 17.42
CA LYS A 462 5.38 16.23 18.82
C LYS A 462 4.13 16.25 19.72
N GLN A 463 3.25 17.22 19.57
CA GLN A 463 2.00 17.31 20.35
C GLN A 463 1.09 16.10 20.09
N ALA A 464 1.04 15.61 18.86
CA ALA A 464 0.29 14.41 18.52
C ALA A 464 0.85 13.15 19.20
N LEU A 465 2.16 13.00 19.23
CA LEU A 465 2.83 11.88 19.91
C LEU A 465 2.65 11.93 21.43
N ASP A 466 2.81 13.12 22.02
CA ASP A 466 2.73 13.35 23.47
C ASP A 466 1.28 13.33 24.00
N ALA A 467 0.28 13.28 23.13
CA ALA A 467 -1.12 13.32 23.53
C ALA A 467 -1.47 12.13 24.45
N PRO A 468 -2.30 12.35 25.48
CA PRO A 468 -2.60 11.32 26.49
C PRO A 468 -3.43 10.16 25.93
N ASN A 469 -4.09 10.34 24.82
CA ASN A 469 -4.91 9.33 24.14
C ASN A 469 -5.13 9.70 22.68
N TRP A 470 -5.68 8.77 21.94
CA TRP A 470 -5.95 8.88 20.51
C TRP A 470 -6.83 10.09 20.15
N GLN A 471 -7.92 10.31 20.87
CA GLN A 471 -8.85 11.41 20.59
C GLN A 471 -8.20 12.79 20.73
N ALA A 472 -7.30 12.92 21.69
CA ALA A 472 -6.52 14.15 21.89
C ALA A 472 -5.41 14.32 20.84
N ALA A 473 -4.90 13.23 20.27
CA ALA A 473 -3.85 13.25 19.24
C ALA A 473 -4.36 13.71 17.86
N VAL A 474 -5.58 13.29 17.48
CA VAL A 474 -6.12 13.50 16.12
C VAL A 474 -6.05 14.96 15.65
N PRO A 475 -6.46 15.98 16.42
CA PRO A 475 -6.37 17.38 15.97
C PRO A 475 -4.94 17.81 15.62
N PHE A 476 -3.94 17.32 16.35
CA PHE A 476 -2.54 17.65 16.08
C PHE A 476 -2.03 16.95 14.81
N TRP A 477 -2.41 15.68 14.57
CA TRP A 477 -2.14 15.01 13.29
C TRP A 477 -2.73 15.76 12.10
N GLN A 478 -3.94 16.28 12.23
CA GLN A 478 -4.59 17.09 11.20
C GLN A 478 -3.84 18.39 10.91
N GLN A 479 -3.29 19.03 11.95
CA GLN A 479 -2.55 20.29 11.82
C GLN A 479 -1.19 20.15 11.16
N VAL A 480 -0.62 18.94 11.06
CA VAL A 480 0.63 18.67 10.35
C VAL A 480 0.56 19.12 8.89
N GLU A 481 -0.54 18.85 8.22
CA GLU A 481 -0.70 19.22 6.81
C GLU A 481 -1.24 20.64 6.63
N TRP A 482 -2.11 21.10 7.56
CA TRP A 482 -2.60 22.49 7.54
C TRP A 482 -3.21 22.90 8.88
N ASP A 483 -2.68 23.93 9.52
CA ASP A 483 -3.15 24.49 10.78
C ASP A 483 -3.99 25.78 10.62
N GLY A 484 -4.26 26.21 9.38
CA GLY A 484 -4.91 27.45 9.01
C GLY A 484 -3.96 28.59 8.66
N LYS A 485 -2.63 28.40 8.81
CA LYS A 485 -1.58 29.37 8.49
C LYS A 485 -0.39 28.75 7.79
N THR A 486 0.04 27.57 8.22
CA THR A 486 1.17 26.83 7.69
C THR A 486 0.90 25.33 7.75
N GLY A 487 1.74 24.52 7.13
CA GLY A 487 1.65 23.08 7.09
C GLY A 487 2.32 22.49 5.85
N ALA A 488 2.43 21.17 5.82
CA ALA A 488 3.07 20.45 4.72
C ALA A 488 2.19 20.34 3.46
N GLY A 489 0.86 20.57 3.59
CA GLY A 489 -0.10 20.49 2.50
C GLY A 489 0.03 21.60 1.46
N VAL A 490 -0.81 21.56 0.42
CA VAL A 490 -0.74 22.48 -0.73
C VAL A 490 -0.97 23.93 -0.34
N GLN A 491 -1.81 24.21 0.66
CA GLN A 491 -2.08 25.55 1.18
C GLN A 491 -0.86 26.15 1.89
N GLY A 492 -0.04 25.28 2.49
CA GLY A 492 1.23 25.62 3.15
C GLY A 492 2.43 25.46 2.23
N ASP A 493 3.31 24.54 2.56
CA ASP A 493 4.62 24.37 1.91
C ASP A 493 4.57 23.47 0.66
N ALA A 494 3.46 22.80 0.40
CA ALA A 494 3.27 21.88 -0.72
C ALA A 494 4.44 20.88 -0.85
N ALA A 495 4.81 20.22 0.25
CA ALA A 495 5.97 19.34 0.30
C ALA A 495 5.83 18.12 -0.61
N TRP A 496 4.60 17.70 -0.89
CA TRP A 496 4.22 16.64 -1.81
C TRP A 496 3.11 17.09 -2.76
N ALA A 497 3.02 16.42 -3.90
CA ALA A 497 1.79 16.35 -4.67
C ALA A 497 1.22 14.94 -4.51
N TRP A 498 0.33 14.74 -3.54
CA TRP A 498 -0.44 13.51 -3.42
C TRP A 498 -1.38 13.40 -4.62
N LEU A 499 -1.47 12.23 -5.20
CA LEU A 499 -2.20 11.98 -6.44
C LEU A 499 -3.44 11.11 -6.19
N LEU A 500 -3.23 9.90 -5.71
CA LEU A 500 -4.26 8.88 -5.61
C LEU A 500 -4.03 7.97 -4.41
N ASN A 501 -5.13 7.45 -3.82
CA ASN A 501 -5.13 6.19 -3.11
C ASN A 501 -5.54 5.08 -4.07
N VAL A 502 -4.65 4.11 -4.29
CA VAL A 502 -4.83 3.03 -5.28
C VAL A 502 -5.52 1.85 -4.61
N GLN A 503 -6.67 1.42 -5.12
CA GLN A 503 -7.29 0.18 -4.68
C GLN A 503 -6.47 -1.01 -5.18
N HIS A 504 -6.35 -2.05 -4.35
CA HIS A 504 -5.68 -3.27 -4.78
C HIS A 504 -6.62 -4.17 -5.56
N THR A 505 -6.17 -4.61 -6.73
CA THR A 505 -6.94 -5.45 -7.64
C THR A 505 -6.32 -6.83 -7.74
N TYR A 506 -7.16 -7.85 -7.57
CA TYR A 506 -6.75 -9.25 -7.64
C TYR A 506 -7.72 -10.03 -8.52
N LEU A 507 -7.18 -10.98 -9.26
CA LEU A 507 -7.97 -12.07 -9.83
C LEU A 507 -7.85 -13.29 -8.94
N ALA A 508 -8.98 -13.89 -8.59
CA ALA A 508 -9.01 -15.13 -7.82
C ALA A 508 -9.92 -16.16 -8.48
N ASN A 509 -9.60 -17.44 -8.30
CA ASN A 509 -10.48 -18.54 -8.67
C ASN A 509 -11.89 -18.27 -8.11
N ARG A 510 -12.92 -18.47 -8.92
CA ARG A 510 -14.31 -18.14 -8.55
C ARG A 510 -14.79 -18.83 -7.28
N CYS A 511 -14.18 -19.95 -6.92
CA CYS A 511 -14.49 -20.70 -5.71
C CYS A 511 -13.84 -20.14 -4.45
N ILE A 512 -12.98 -19.11 -4.58
CA ILE A 512 -12.31 -18.49 -3.44
C ILE A 512 -13.06 -17.23 -3.04
N ASP A 513 -13.50 -17.19 -1.79
CA ASP A 513 -13.92 -15.99 -1.10
C ASP A 513 -12.73 -15.46 -0.28
N LEU A 514 -12.22 -14.28 -0.63
CA LEU A 514 -11.11 -13.63 0.07
C LEU A 514 -11.56 -12.88 1.34
N GLY A 515 -12.83 -12.95 1.71
CA GLY A 515 -13.37 -12.24 2.86
C GLY A 515 -13.33 -10.72 2.69
N LYS A 516 -13.71 -9.97 3.75
CA LYS A 516 -13.74 -8.50 3.69
C LYS A 516 -12.45 -7.85 4.19
N GLY A 517 -11.88 -8.28 5.28
CA GLY A 517 -10.66 -7.71 5.89
C GLY A 517 -10.72 -6.21 6.21
N ALA A 518 -9.66 -5.70 6.82
CA ALA A 518 -9.40 -4.26 6.94
C ALA A 518 -8.95 -3.67 5.59
N PRO A 519 -8.98 -2.33 5.41
CA PRO A 519 -8.30 -1.69 4.30
C PRO A 519 -6.84 -2.17 4.21
N GLU A 520 -6.38 -2.43 2.99
CA GLU A 520 -5.02 -2.93 2.80
C GLU A 520 -4.02 -1.77 2.94
N ILE A 521 -2.87 -2.07 3.54
CA ILE A 521 -1.75 -1.14 3.66
C ILE A 521 -0.84 -1.24 2.43
N HIS A 522 0.18 -0.39 2.36
CA HIS A 522 1.18 -0.46 1.31
C HIS A 522 1.76 -1.87 1.16
N GLY A 523 1.84 -2.30 -0.10
CA GLY A 523 2.35 -3.62 -0.45
C GLY A 523 1.27 -4.72 -0.55
N SER A 524 1.43 -5.55 -1.56
CA SER A 524 0.46 -6.57 -1.97
C SER A 524 0.33 -7.75 -1.00
N TRP A 525 1.30 -7.94 -0.11
CA TRP A 525 1.24 -8.97 0.93
C TRP A 525 0.18 -8.67 2.01
N SER A 526 -0.31 -7.42 2.06
CA SER A 526 -1.39 -7.01 2.98
C SER A 526 -2.71 -7.78 2.73
N LEU A 527 -2.93 -8.34 1.55
CA LEU A 527 -4.02 -9.26 1.27
C LEU A 527 -4.08 -10.43 2.27
N LEU A 528 -2.93 -10.87 2.78
CA LEU A 528 -2.84 -11.99 3.71
C LEU A 528 -3.23 -11.65 5.15
N ASN A 529 -3.43 -10.38 5.47
CA ASN A 529 -3.80 -9.95 6.83
C ASN A 529 -5.16 -10.53 7.28
N ASN A 530 -6.03 -10.94 6.36
CA ASN A 530 -7.29 -11.60 6.67
C ASN A 530 -7.39 -13.04 6.12
N LEU A 531 -6.26 -13.69 5.92
CA LEU A 531 -6.18 -15.04 5.35
C LEU A 531 -7.04 -16.07 6.10
N GLN A 532 -7.23 -15.90 7.42
CA GLN A 532 -8.13 -16.74 8.23
C GLN A 532 -9.62 -16.60 7.83
N ASP A 533 -10.00 -15.55 7.10
CA ASP A 533 -11.37 -15.33 6.63
C ASP A 533 -11.63 -15.93 5.24
N TRP A 534 -10.57 -16.40 4.57
CA TRP A 534 -10.71 -16.98 3.25
C TRP A 534 -11.46 -18.32 3.31
N ARG A 535 -12.33 -18.54 2.34
CA ARG A 535 -13.16 -19.75 2.26
C ARG A 535 -13.22 -20.30 0.84
N TRP A 536 -13.36 -21.62 0.75
CA TRP A 536 -13.70 -22.30 -0.48
C TRP A 536 -15.22 -22.45 -0.59
N THR A 537 -15.84 -21.84 -1.62
CA THR A 537 -17.30 -21.72 -1.75
C THR A 537 -17.93 -22.73 -2.70
N CYS A 538 -17.18 -23.49 -3.47
CA CYS A 538 -17.66 -24.49 -4.42
C CYS A 538 -17.78 -25.91 -3.80
N ARG A 539 -18.17 -26.00 -2.53
CA ARG A 539 -18.38 -27.28 -1.82
C ARG A 539 -19.73 -27.88 -2.14
#